data_3b568129e820c50e78b97e28a2c8197c
#
_entry.id   3b568129e820c50e78b97e28a2c8197c
#
_cell.length_a   1.000
_cell.length_b   1.000
_cell.length_c   1.000
_cell.angle_alpha   90.00
_cell.angle_beta   90.00
_cell.angle_gamma   90.00
#
_symmetry.space_group_name_H-M   'P 1'
#
loop_
_entity.id
_entity.type
_entity.pdbx_description
1 polymer ?
#
loop_
_entity_poly.entity_id
_entity_poly.type
_entity_poly.pdbx_seq_one_letter_code
_entity_poly.pdbx_strand_id
1 'polypeptide(L)'
;MADKFAIITGASTGIGFELATLAAKQGYDILVVANEPLINAAANDFEQFGNTVTAVEADLSTIEGVDALLAAANGRQIDLLCANAGHGLGHAFLDQEVRDWRMVVDTNITGTAYLLQKVLKPMVARNAGKVLVTGSIAGYIPGSFQAVYNGSKAFIDSFVAALQNELKDADGVTITNLMPGPTDTEFFARGDMLDTDVGSDPKKDDPAKVAQDGWDALMAGKASVVSGWKNKLQSTLANVTPNAVLAEQHRNMAEPGTAKD
;
A
#
# COMPACT_ATOMS: atom_id res chain seq x y z
N MET A 1 -3.48 30.66 3.12
CA MET A 1 -2.77 29.66 2.25
C MET A 1 -3.83 28.69 1.83
N ALA A 2 -3.83 28.19 0.59
CA ALA A 2 -4.77 27.14 0.23
C ALA A 2 -4.49 25.92 1.11
N ASP A 3 -5.53 25.35 1.72
CA ASP A 3 -5.39 24.24 2.65
C ASP A 3 -4.97 23.01 1.84
N LYS A 4 -3.80 22.46 2.16
CA LYS A 4 -3.29 21.24 1.52
C LYS A 4 -4.23 20.08 1.83
N PHE A 5 -4.53 19.26 0.82
CA PHE A 5 -5.45 18.15 0.98
C PHE A 5 -4.83 16.83 0.56
N ALA A 6 -4.97 15.82 1.41
CA ALA A 6 -4.44 14.48 1.18
C ALA A 6 -5.53 13.41 1.27
N ILE A 7 -5.42 12.38 0.44
CA ILE A 7 -6.21 11.14 0.54
C ILE A 7 -5.27 9.99 0.94
N ILE A 8 -5.64 9.23 1.97
CA ILE A 8 -4.89 8.07 2.44
C ILE A 8 -5.81 6.85 2.50
N THR A 9 -5.47 5.79 1.76
CA THR A 9 -6.25 4.57 1.73
C THR A 9 -5.68 3.49 2.63
N GLY A 10 -6.54 2.66 3.23
CA GLY A 10 -6.14 1.66 4.20
C GLY A 10 -5.60 2.28 5.49
N ALA A 11 -6.20 3.39 5.94
CA ALA A 11 -5.68 4.22 7.01
C ALA A 11 -6.20 3.84 8.41
N SER A 12 -6.95 2.74 8.56
CA SER A 12 -7.46 2.29 9.85
C SER A 12 -6.37 1.75 10.77
N THR A 13 -5.31 1.15 10.21
CA THR A 13 -4.21 0.53 10.96
C THR A 13 -2.89 0.55 10.16
N GLY A 14 -1.79 0.17 10.81
CA GLY A 14 -0.50 -0.14 10.18
C GLY A 14 0.10 1.01 9.37
N ILE A 15 0.69 0.71 8.21
CA ILE A 15 1.41 1.69 7.39
C ILE A 15 0.49 2.85 6.97
N GLY A 16 -0.77 2.57 6.62
CA GLY A 16 -1.74 3.60 6.21
C GLY A 16 -2.09 4.57 7.34
N PHE A 17 -2.25 4.07 8.57
CA PHE A 17 -2.45 4.89 9.76
C PHE A 17 -1.26 5.83 10.00
N GLU A 18 -0.04 5.30 9.89
CA GLU A 18 1.17 6.10 10.08
C GLU A 18 1.36 7.14 8.96
N LEU A 19 1.03 6.80 7.70
CA LEU A 19 1.04 7.77 6.60
C LEU A 19 0.01 8.89 6.80
N ALA A 20 -1.19 8.57 7.31
CA ALA A 20 -2.21 9.55 7.64
C ALA A 20 -1.74 10.46 8.79
N THR A 21 -1.10 9.89 9.82
CA THR A 21 -0.48 10.62 10.92
C THR A 21 0.60 11.59 10.41
N LEU A 22 1.46 11.16 9.50
CA LEU A 22 2.48 12.03 8.89
C LEU A 22 1.85 13.16 8.08
N ALA A 23 0.83 12.87 7.27
CA ALA A 23 0.13 13.89 6.49
C ALA A 23 -0.53 14.94 7.41
N ALA A 24 -1.22 14.51 8.46
CA ALA A 24 -1.84 15.42 9.43
C ALA A 24 -0.79 16.29 10.14
N LYS A 25 0.32 15.70 10.63
CA LYS A 25 1.44 16.46 11.24
C LYS A 25 2.07 17.50 10.31
N GLN A 26 2.01 17.27 8.98
CA GLN A 26 2.53 18.19 7.96
C GLN A 26 1.51 19.23 7.50
N GLY A 27 0.37 19.33 8.20
CA GLY A 27 -0.65 20.34 7.98
C GLY A 27 -1.57 20.08 6.80
N TYR A 28 -1.72 18.81 6.37
CA TYR A 28 -2.76 18.46 5.41
C TYR A 28 -4.10 18.25 6.10
N ASP A 29 -5.17 18.78 5.54
CA ASP A 29 -6.48 18.22 5.75
C ASP A 29 -6.50 16.82 5.11
N ILE A 30 -7.07 15.84 5.79
CA ILE A 30 -7.01 14.46 5.33
C ILE A 30 -8.38 13.83 5.13
N LEU A 31 -8.50 13.08 4.04
CA LEU A 31 -9.59 12.16 3.78
C LEU A 31 -9.02 10.74 3.89
N VAL A 32 -9.48 10.00 4.87
CA VAL A 32 -9.02 8.65 5.17
C VAL A 32 -10.09 7.62 4.87
N VAL A 33 -9.71 6.46 4.33
CA VAL A 33 -10.65 5.41 3.96
C VAL A 33 -10.16 4.03 4.36
N ALA A 34 -11.07 3.19 4.82
CA ALA A 34 -10.91 1.74 4.95
C ALA A 34 -12.27 1.05 4.75
N ASN A 35 -12.26 -0.27 4.55
CA ASN A 35 -13.46 -1.08 4.39
C ASN A 35 -14.02 -1.59 5.73
N GLU A 36 -13.72 -0.92 6.83
CA GLU A 36 -14.09 -1.32 8.19
C GLU A 36 -14.39 -0.10 9.07
N PRO A 37 -15.28 -0.25 10.08
CA PRO A 37 -15.68 0.84 10.98
C PRO A 37 -14.52 1.43 11.80
N LEU A 38 -13.40 0.70 11.96
CA LEU A 38 -12.23 1.15 12.72
C LEU A 38 -11.64 2.46 12.16
N ILE A 39 -11.91 2.78 10.89
CA ILE A 39 -11.49 4.05 10.27
C ILE A 39 -12.04 5.28 11.01
N ASN A 40 -13.23 5.18 11.62
CA ASN A 40 -13.82 6.28 12.37
C ASN A 40 -13.09 6.52 13.71
N ALA A 41 -12.60 5.46 14.37
CA ALA A 41 -11.76 5.59 15.55
C ALA A 41 -10.39 6.17 15.20
N ALA A 42 -9.77 5.69 14.11
CA ALA A 42 -8.50 6.24 13.63
C ALA A 42 -8.60 7.73 13.26
N ALA A 43 -9.73 8.17 12.70
CA ALA A 43 -9.94 9.58 12.37
C ALA A 43 -9.87 10.49 13.61
N ASN A 44 -10.43 10.06 14.75
CA ASN A 44 -10.35 10.81 16.01
C ASN A 44 -8.89 11.01 16.46
N ASP A 45 -8.02 10.01 16.22
CA ASP A 45 -6.59 10.14 16.55
C ASP A 45 -5.88 11.17 15.67
N PHE A 46 -6.33 11.35 14.43
CA PHE A 46 -5.75 12.36 13.53
C PHE A 46 -6.22 13.78 13.82
N GLU A 47 -7.43 13.96 14.38
CA GLU A 47 -7.98 15.29 14.73
C GLU A 47 -7.12 16.04 15.75
N GLN A 48 -6.34 15.33 16.59
CA GLN A 48 -5.42 15.95 17.57
C GLN A 48 -4.40 16.89 16.92
N PHE A 49 -4.13 16.77 15.62
CA PHE A 49 -3.20 17.64 14.91
C PHE A 49 -3.81 18.96 14.42
N GLY A 50 -5.12 19.15 14.64
CA GLY A 50 -5.83 20.41 14.37
C GLY A 50 -6.23 20.63 12.90
N ASN A 51 -6.12 19.61 12.05
CA ASN A 51 -6.54 19.66 10.65
C ASN A 51 -7.97 19.10 10.50
N THR A 52 -8.61 19.38 9.36
CA THR A 52 -9.88 18.74 9.02
C THR A 52 -9.63 17.29 8.66
N VAL A 53 -10.34 16.38 9.34
CA VAL A 53 -10.29 14.93 9.08
C VAL A 53 -11.67 14.49 8.60
N THR A 54 -11.70 13.76 7.49
CA THR A 54 -12.91 13.09 6.98
C THR A 54 -12.65 11.61 6.88
N ALA A 55 -13.45 10.79 7.55
CA ALA A 55 -13.40 9.34 7.44
C ALA A 55 -14.46 8.82 6.47
N VAL A 56 -14.10 7.84 5.67
CA VAL A 56 -15.02 7.14 4.76
C VAL A 56 -14.86 5.63 4.98
N GLU A 57 -15.96 4.95 5.24
CA GLU A 57 -16.02 3.50 5.17
C GLU A 57 -16.43 3.10 3.75
N ALA A 58 -15.50 2.54 2.96
CA ALA A 58 -15.75 2.13 1.59
C ALA A 58 -14.84 0.97 1.18
N ASP A 59 -15.41 0.05 0.38
CA ASP A 59 -14.67 -1.08 -0.19
C ASP A 59 -14.02 -0.68 -1.52
N LEU A 60 -12.71 -0.47 -1.48
CA LEU A 60 -11.92 -0.08 -2.66
C LEU A 60 -11.64 -1.24 -3.62
N SER A 61 -12.15 -2.44 -3.37
CA SER A 61 -12.17 -3.52 -4.35
C SER A 61 -13.23 -3.29 -5.45
N THR A 62 -14.13 -2.32 -5.25
CA THR A 62 -15.21 -1.97 -6.18
C THR A 62 -15.00 -0.60 -6.79
N ILE A 63 -15.51 -0.41 -8.02
CA ILE A 63 -15.51 0.90 -8.68
C ILE A 63 -16.35 1.89 -7.89
N GLU A 64 -17.48 1.44 -7.38
CA GLU A 64 -18.44 2.24 -6.59
C GLU A 64 -17.80 2.73 -5.28
N GLY A 65 -16.99 1.90 -4.63
CA GLY A 65 -16.27 2.30 -3.41
C GLY A 65 -15.20 3.35 -3.67
N VAL A 66 -14.46 3.23 -4.78
CA VAL A 66 -13.51 4.26 -5.21
C VAL A 66 -14.23 5.56 -5.59
N ASP A 67 -15.36 5.46 -6.29
CA ASP A 67 -16.16 6.65 -6.65
C ASP A 67 -16.76 7.33 -5.39
N ALA A 68 -17.20 6.57 -4.40
CA ALA A 68 -17.65 7.09 -3.11
C ALA A 68 -16.54 7.84 -2.37
N LEU A 69 -15.31 7.28 -2.33
CA LEU A 69 -14.15 7.98 -1.79
C LEU A 69 -13.89 9.31 -2.50
N LEU A 70 -13.88 9.31 -3.83
CA LEU A 70 -13.63 10.52 -4.61
C LEU A 70 -14.76 11.55 -4.49
N ALA A 71 -16.00 11.10 -4.36
CA ALA A 71 -17.14 12.00 -4.08
C ALA A 71 -17.00 12.68 -2.71
N ALA A 72 -16.50 11.99 -1.70
CA ALA A 72 -16.24 12.54 -0.37
C ALA A 72 -15.17 13.65 -0.37
N ALA A 73 -14.26 13.67 -1.37
CA ALA A 73 -13.32 14.77 -1.55
C ALA A 73 -14.02 16.10 -1.93
N ASN A 74 -15.30 16.04 -2.30
CA ASN A 74 -16.17 17.20 -2.54
C ASN A 74 -15.55 18.26 -3.48
N GLY A 75 -14.90 17.82 -4.54
CA GLY A 75 -14.27 18.68 -5.54
C GLY A 75 -12.99 19.38 -5.06
N ARG A 76 -12.48 19.09 -3.87
CA ARG A 76 -11.20 19.61 -3.40
C ARG A 76 -10.06 19.14 -4.28
N GLN A 77 -9.08 19.99 -4.49
CA GLN A 77 -7.84 19.63 -5.16
C GLN A 77 -7.03 18.65 -4.27
N ILE A 78 -6.72 17.47 -4.80
CA ILE A 78 -5.93 16.45 -4.08
C ILE A 78 -4.45 16.78 -4.33
N ASP A 79 -3.72 17.19 -3.29
CA ASP A 79 -2.29 17.52 -3.38
C ASP A 79 -1.40 16.30 -3.10
N LEU A 80 -1.91 15.36 -2.31
CA LEU A 80 -1.23 14.11 -1.93
C LEU A 80 -2.21 12.93 -1.98
N LEU A 81 -1.79 11.84 -2.59
CA LEU A 81 -2.44 10.54 -2.50
C LEU A 81 -1.47 9.51 -1.91
N CYS A 82 -1.86 8.83 -0.83
CA CYS A 82 -1.22 7.60 -0.37
C CYS A 82 -2.13 6.41 -0.71
N ALA A 83 -1.86 5.77 -1.85
CA ALA A 83 -2.56 4.56 -2.29
C ALA A 83 -1.92 3.36 -1.58
N ASN A 84 -2.39 3.10 -0.36
CA ASN A 84 -1.81 2.10 0.54
C ASN A 84 -2.74 0.90 0.80
N ALA A 85 -4.05 1.02 0.62
CA ALA A 85 -4.99 -0.10 0.80
C ALA A 85 -4.54 -1.33 0.01
N GLY A 86 -4.60 -2.49 0.66
CA GLY A 86 -4.23 -3.76 0.04
C GLY A 86 -4.53 -4.94 0.96
N HIS A 87 -4.79 -6.09 0.34
CA HIS A 87 -5.05 -7.36 1.00
C HIS A 87 -3.96 -8.38 0.70
N GLY A 88 -3.58 -9.16 1.72
CA GLY A 88 -2.86 -10.41 1.58
C GLY A 88 -3.81 -11.60 1.63
N LEU A 89 -3.33 -12.76 1.18
CA LEU A 89 -4.05 -14.01 1.33
C LEU A 89 -3.03 -15.16 1.37
N GLY A 90 -3.07 -15.95 2.43
CA GLY A 90 -2.29 -17.16 2.63
C GLY A 90 -2.90 -18.39 1.95
N HIS A 91 -2.37 -19.55 2.28
CA HIS A 91 -2.80 -20.89 1.82
C HIS A 91 -2.47 -21.21 0.35
N ALA A 92 -2.51 -22.51 0.03
CA ALA A 92 -2.31 -22.97 -1.34
C ALA A 92 -3.43 -22.45 -2.25
N PHE A 93 -3.07 -22.00 -3.46
CA PHE A 93 -4.04 -21.37 -4.38
C PHE A 93 -5.27 -22.23 -4.67
N LEU A 94 -5.09 -23.55 -4.76
CA LEU A 94 -6.20 -24.47 -5.04
C LEU A 94 -7.17 -24.65 -3.85
N ASP A 95 -6.76 -24.24 -2.65
CA ASP A 95 -7.57 -24.33 -1.43
C ASP A 95 -8.24 -22.98 -1.11
N GLN A 96 -7.92 -21.91 -1.85
CA GLN A 96 -8.50 -20.59 -1.66
C GLN A 96 -9.88 -20.48 -2.32
N GLU A 97 -10.83 -19.85 -1.64
CA GLU A 97 -12.12 -19.52 -2.23
C GLU A 97 -11.97 -18.43 -3.31
N VAL A 98 -12.75 -18.54 -4.39
CA VAL A 98 -12.73 -17.57 -5.50
C VAL A 98 -12.97 -16.14 -5.02
N ARG A 99 -13.88 -15.95 -4.08
CA ARG A 99 -14.17 -14.65 -3.50
C ARG A 99 -12.93 -14.01 -2.86
N ASP A 100 -12.14 -14.79 -2.13
CA ASP A 100 -11.04 -14.26 -1.31
C ASP A 100 -9.83 -13.89 -2.18
N TRP A 101 -9.42 -14.75 -3.12
CA TRP A 101 -8.33 -14.35 -4.03
C TRP A 101 -8.75 -13.23 -5.00
N ARG A 102 -10.04 -13.15 -5.40
CA ARG A 102 -10.55 -12.03 -6.20
C ARG A 102 -10.49 -10.72 -5.43
N MET A 103 -10.82 -10.71 -4.14
CA MET A 103 -10.68 -9.52 -3.31
C MET A 103 -9.25 -8.99 -3.32
N VAL A 104 -8.23 -9.86 -3.29
CA VAL A 104 -6.83 -9.44 -3.43
C VAL A 104 -6.57 -8.77 -4.78
N VAL A 105 -7.04 -9.36 -5.88
CA VAL A 105 -6.89 -8.78 -7.23
C VAL A 105 -7.64 -7.47 -7.36
N ASP A 106 -8.90 -7.46 -6.93
CA ASP A 106 -9.78 -6.32 -7.10
C ASP A 106 -9.31 -5.12 -6.26
N THR A 107 -8.85 -5.33 -5.01
CA THR A 107 -8.30 -4.25 -4.18
C THR A 107 -6.93 -3.81 -4.65
N ASN A 108 -5.97 -4.76 -4.77
CA ASN A 108 -4.58 -4.42 -5.00
C ASN A 108 -4.32 -3.92 -6.42
N ILE A 109 -5.04 -4.42 -7.42
CA ILE A 109 -4.83 -4.09 -8.84
C ILE A 109 -5.93 -3.17 -9.35
N THR A 110 -7.18 -3.65 -9.41
CA THR A 110 -8.27 -2.94 -10.10
C THR A 110 -8.57 -1.61 -9.40
N GLY A 111 -8.84 -1.64 -8.10
CA GLY A 111 -9.16 -0.46 -7.32
C GLY A 111 -8.01 0.54 -7.26
N THR A 112 -6.78 0.06 -7.05
CA THR A 112 -5.57 0.90 -7.05
C THR A 112 -5.36 1.57 -8.41
N ALA A 113 -5.43 0.82 -9.52
CA ALA A 113 -5.25 1.38 -10.87
C ALA A 113 -6.35 2.40 -11.22
N TYR A 114 -7.60 2.11 -10.86
CA TYR A 114 -8.72 3.02 -11.08
C TYR A 114 -8.56 4.32 -10.27
N LEU A 115 -8.23 4.22 -8.98
CA LEU A 115 -7.98 5.38 -8.13
C LEU A 115 -6.83 6.24 -8.68
N LEU A 116 -5.71 5.61 -9.03
CA LEU A 116 -4.55 6.30 -9.60
C LEU A 116 -4.93 7.03 -10.89
N GLN A 117 -5.68 6.40 -11.79
CA GLN A 117 -6.12 7.05 -13.03
C GLN A 117 -6.98 8.30 -12.77
N LYS A 118 -7.90 8.21 -11.81
CA LYS A 118 -8.78 9.35 -11.47
C LYS A 118 -8.01 10.51 -10.84
N VAL A 119 -7.05 10.22 -9.97
CA VAL A 119 -6.30 11.25 -9.22
C VAL A 119 -5.16 11.83 -10.06
N LEU A 120 -4.46 11.02 -10.84
CA LEU A 120 -3.34 11.50 -11.66
C LEU A 120 -3.77 12.41 -12.80
N LYS A 121 -4.92 12.17 -13.45
CA LYS A 121 -5.39 13.03 -14.55
C LYS A 121 -5.45 14.52 -14.17
N PRO A 122 -6.13 14.96 -13.10
CA PRO A 122 -6.12 16.36 -12.69
C PRO A 122 -4.76 16.81 -12.14
N MET A 123 -3.95 15.95 -11.52
CA MET A 123 -2.60 16.30 -11.08
C MET A 123 -1.69 16.65 -12.27
N VAL A 124 -1.70 15.82 -13.31
CA VAL A 124 -0.94 16.06 -14.54
C VAL A 124 -1.42 17.32 -15.27
N ALA A 125 -2.74 17.50 -15.37
CA ALA A 125 -3.31 18.67 -16.05
C ALA A 125 -2.88 20.02 -15.42
N ARG A 126 -2.65 20.05 -14.09
CA ARG A 126 -2.15 21.25 -13.39
C ARG A 126 -0.64 21.21 -13.13
N ASN A 127 0.04 20.15 -13.55
CA ASN A 127 1.45 19.88 -13.28
C ASN A 127 1.83 20.02 -11.78
N ALA A 128 1.02 19.46 -10.88
CA ALA A 128 1.26 19.50 -9.44
C ALA A 128 0.57 18.36 -8.72
N GLY A 129 1.30 17.62 -7.90
CA GLY A 129 0.78 16.57 -7.03
C GLY A 129 1.84 15.57 -6.60
N LYS A 130 1.55 14.86 -5.51
CA LYS A 130 2.39 13.81 -4.98
C LYS A 130 1.59 12.54 -4.78
N VAL A 131 2.16 11.41 -5.20
CA VAL A 131 1.52 10.10 -5.05
C VAL A 131 2.50 9.11 -4.46
N LEU A 132 2.15 8.49 -3.36
CA LEU A 132 2.83 7.32 -2.80
C LEU A 132 1.97 6.10 -3.05
N VAL A 133 2.56 5.06 -3.63
CA VAL A 133 1.90 3.77 -3.82
C VAL A 133 2.62 2.73 -2.98
N THR A 134 1.88 1.93 -2.22
CA THR A 134 2.47 0.85 -1.42
C THR A 134 2.54 -0.45 -2.24
N GLY A 135 3.70 -0.65 -2.86
CA GLY A 135 4.11 -1.92 -3.45
C GLY A 135 4.53 -2.96 -2.39
N SER A 136 5.52 -3.78 -2.69
CA SER A 136 6.13 -4.71 -1.73
C SER A 136 7.39 -5.37 -2.31
N ILE A 137 8.35 -5.76 -1.47
CA ILE A 137 9.42 -6.67 -1.90
C ILE A 137 8.90 -8.05 -2.33
N ALA A 138 7.67 -8.41 -1.94
CA ALA A 138 6.98 -9.62 -2.40
C ALA A 138 6.79 -9.64 -3.93
N GLY A 139 6.73 -8.48 -4.57
CA GLY A 139 6.65 -8.38 -6.03
C GLY A 139 7.88 -8.90 -6.78
N TYR A 140 9.01 -9.06 -6.12
CA TYR A 140 10.24 -9.64 -6.69
C TYR A 140 10.31 -11.16 -6.59
N ILE A 141 9.38 -11.80 -5.87
CA ILE A 141 9.51 -13.20 -5.47
C ILE A 141 8.24 -13.97 -5.87
N PRO A 142 8.36 -15.12 -6.56
CA PRO A 142 7.22 -16.03 -6.73
C PRO A 142 6.72 -16.53 -5.38
N GLY A 143 5.49 -16.15 -5.01
CA GLY A 143 4.94 -16.36 -3.67
C GLY A 143 4.24 -17.70 -3.50
N SER A 144 4.95 -18.80 -3.24
CA SER A 144 4.31 -20.05 -2.82
C SER A 144 3.44 -19.81 -1.59
N PHE A 145 2.18 -20.28 -1.60
CA PHE A 145 1.12 -20.02 -0.60
C PHE A 145 0.61 -18.57 -0.50
N GLN A 146 1.16 -17.66 -1.30
CA GLN A 146 0.71 -16.28 -1.46
C GLN A 146 0.72 -15.84 -2.93
N ALA A 147 0.47 -16.77 -3.85
CA ALA A 147 0.69 -16.57 -5.29
C ALA A 147 -0.05 -15.35 -5.85
N VAL A 148 -1.31 -15.15 -5.49
CA VAL A 148 -2.12 -14.01 -5.95
C VAL A 148 -1.60 -12.71 -5.37
N TYR A 149 -1.25 -12.69 -4.08
CA TYR A 149 -0.71 -11.49 -3.43
C TYR A 149 0.62 -11.06 -4.07
N ASN A 150 1.60 -11.96 -4.14
CA ASN A 150 2.91 -11.65 -4.73
C ASN A 150 2.75 -11.21 -6.20
N GLY A 151 1.90 -11.91 -6.96
CA GLY A 151 1.56 -11.51 -8.34
C GLY A 151 0.93 -10.13 -8.43
N SER A 152 0.05 -9.77 -7.49
CA SER A 152 -0.57 -8.44 -7.44
C SER A 152 0.47 -7.35 -7.14
N LYS A 153 1.43 -7.61 -6.25
CA LYS A 153 2.50 -6.67 -5.93
C LYS A 153 3.52 -6.53 -7.07
N ALA A 154 3.83 -7.61 -7.78
CA ALA A 154 4.62 -7.54 -9.01
C ALA A 154 3.95 -6.68 -10.08
N PHE A 155 2.62 -6.79 -10.24
CA PHE A 155 1.85 -5.91 -11.12
C PHE A 155 2.01 -4.44 -10.70
N ILE A 156 1.77 -4.11 -9.44
CA ILE A 156 1.84 -2.73 -8.93
C ILE A 156 3.24 -2.15 -9.10
N ASP A 157 4.29 -2.89 -8.75
CA ASP A 157 5.67 -2.41 -8.84
C ASP A 157 6.06 -2.08 -10.30
N SER A 158 5.69 -2.96 -11.24
CA SER A 158 5.89 -2.74 -12.68
C SER A 158 5.02 -1.60 -13.24
N PHE A 159 3.75 -1.54 -12.84
CA PHE A 159 2.79 -0.54 -13.27
C PHE A 159 3.21 0.88 -12.84
N VAL A 160 3.63 1.04 -11.59
CA VAL A 160 4.11 2.34 -11.07
C VAL A 160 5.37 2.78 -11.81
N ALA A 161 6.32 1.87 -12.06
CA ALA A 161 7.53 2.19 -12.82
C ALA A 161 7.22 2.65 -14.26
N ALA A 162 6.22 2.03 -14.92
CA ALA A 162 5.74 2.45 -16.23
C ALA A 162 5.10 3.85 -16.20
N LEU A 163 4.21 4.11 -15.22
CA LEU A 163 3.57 5.42 -15.05
C LEU A 163 4.59 6.54 -14.80
N GLN A 164 5.63 6.28 -14.02
CA GLN A 164 6.71 7.25 -13.78
C GLN A 164 7.41 7.64 -15.09
N ASN A 165 7.62 6.69 -15.99
CA ASN A 165 8.21 6.97 -17.31
C ASN A 165 7.23 7.69 -18.23
N GLU A 166 5.96 7.29 -18.26
CA GLU A 166 4.91 7.96 -19.05
C GLU A 166 4.72 9.43 -18.66
N LEU A 167 4.89 9.75 -17.37
CA LEU A 167 4.67 11.07 -16.80
C LEU A 167 5.97 11.86 -16.56
N LYS A 168 7.08 11.44 -17.16
CA LYS A 168 8.39 12.07 -16.96
C LYS A 168 8.45 13.56 -17.33
N ASP A 169 7.57 14.02 -18.21
CA ASP A 169 7.49 15.41 -18.67
C ASP A 169 6.55 16.27 -17.78
N ALA A 170 5.90 15.67 -16.78
CA ALA A 170 5.08 16.35 -15.79
C ALA A 170 5.91 16.62 -14.51
N ASP A 171 6.88 17.50 -14.60
CA ASP A 171 7.90 17.76 -13.55
C ASP A 171 7.33 18.13 -12.17
N GLY A 172 6.12 18.65 -12.11
CA GLY A 172 5.41 18.98 -10.87
C GLY A 172 4.68 17.80 -10.24
N VAL A 173 4.67 16.62 -10.88
CA VAL A 173 4.02 15.41 -10.36
C VAL A 173 5.07 14.39 -9.92
N THR A 174 5.01 13.98 -8.67
CA THR A 174 5.91 12.94 -8.11
C THR A 174 5.10 11.68 -7.83
N ILE A 175 5.58 10.53 -8.32
CA ILE A 175 5.06 9.21 -7.94
C ILE A 175 6.20 8.44 -7.30
N THR A 176 5.97 7.90 -6.09
CA THR A 176 6.94 7.09 -5.35
C THR A 176 6.35 5.73 -5.03
N ASN A 177 7.07 4.66 -5.37
CA ASN A 177 6.73 3.30 -4.97
C ASN A 177 7.43 2.96 -3.64
N LEU A 178 6.65 2.79 -2.56
CA LEU A 178 7.14 2.28 -1.29
C LEU A 178 7.04 0.75 -1.31
N MET A 179 8.17 0.08 -1.14
CA MET A 179 8.26 -1.38 -1.13
C MET A 179 8.69 -1.87 0.27
N PRO A 180 7.73 -2.12 1.17
CA PRO A 180 8.02 -2.72 2.48
C PRO A 180 8.38 -4.19 2.38
N GLY A 181 9.10 -4.68 3.39
CA GLY A 181 9.18 -6.09 3.78
C GLY A 181 8.05 -6.47 4.74
N PRO A 182 8.16 -7.64 5.40
CA PRO A 182 7.23 -8.03 6.45
C PRO A 182 7.17 -6.96 7.55
N THR A 183 5.98 -6.38 7.73
CA THR A 183 5.74 -5.25 8.64
C THR A 183 4.75 -5.67 9.71
N ASP A 184 4.94 -5.25 10.95
CA ASP A 184 4.09 -5.58 12.08
C ASP A 184 2.76 -4.83 12.02
N THR A 185 1.77 -5.45 11.42
CA THR A 185 0.44 -4.91 11.17
C THR A 185 -0.60 -6.03 11.20
N GLU A 186 -1.88 -5.68 11.14
CA GLU A 186 -2.99 -6.64 11.00
C GLU A 186 -3.00 -7.41 9.66
N PHE A 187 -2.07 -7.13 8.76
CA PHE A 187 -2.02 -7.72 7.42
C PHE A 187 -1.96 -9.26 7.46
N PHE A 188 -1.13 -9.82 8.33
CA PHE A 188 -0.98 -11.27 8.44
C PHE A 188 -2.19 -11.94 9.07
N ALA A 189 -2.79 -11.30 10.08
CA ALA A 189 -4.02 -11.79 10.68
C ALA A 189 -5.19 -11.77 9.69
N ARG A 190 -5.36 -10.68 8.95
CA ARG A 190 -6.43 -10.54 7.95
C ARG A 190 -6.25 -11.44 6.73
N GLY A 191 -5.01 -11.80 6.42
CA GLY A 191 -4.68 -12.70 5.30
C GLY A 191 -4.64 -14.18 5.67
N ASP A 192 -5.02 -14.54 6.91
CA ASP A 192 -4.98 -15.91 7.44
C ASP A 192 -3.58 -16.54 7.31
N MET A 193 -2.57 -15.83 7.85
CA MET A 193 -1.15 -16.20 7.73
C MET A 193 -0.42 -16.29 9.07
N LEU A 194 -1.13 -16.21 10.21
CA LEU A 194 -0.48 -16.22 11.53
C LEU A 194 0.16 -17.56 11.89
N ASP A 195 -0.26 -18.65 11.26
CA ASP A 195 0.29 -19.98 11.42
C ASP A 195 1.54 -20.26 10.56
N THR A 196 2.08 -19.22 9.90
CA THR A 196 3.28 -19.28 9.07
C THR A 196 4.50 -18.70 9.77
N ASP A 197 5.73 -19.09 9.36
CA ASP A 197 6.98 -18.56 9.91
C ASP A 197 7.03 -17.02 9.75
N VAL A 198 6.69 -16.50 8.56
CA VAL A 198 6.67 -15.03 8.32
C VAL A 198 5.56 -14.34 9.08
N GLY A 199 4.39 -14.96 9.23
CA GLY A 199 3.25 -14.39 9.95
C GLY A 199 3.47 -14.31 11.45
N SER A 200 4.16 -15.29 12.03
CA SER A 200 4.48 -15.38 13.47
C SER A 200 5.81 -14.69 13.86
N ASP A 201 6.64 -14.28 12.89
CA ASP A 201 7.95 -13.67 13.19
C ASP A 201 7.78 -12.38 14.03
N PRO A 202 8.33 -12.31 15.25
CA PRO A 202 8.27 -11.11 16.09
C PRO A 202 9.21 -9.98 15.61
N LYS A 203 10.02 -10.23 14.58
CA LYS A 203 11.04 -9.28 14.07
C LYS A 203 10.58 -8.56 12.80
N LYS A 204 9.28 -8.39 12.62
CA LYS A 204 8.74 -7.59 11.53
C LYS A 204 9.15 -6.12 11.67
N ASP A 205 9.18 -5.40 10.55
CA ASP A 205 9.51 -3.97 10.56
C ASP A 205 8.39 -3.16 11.24
N ASP A 206 8.76 -2.07 11.92
CA ASP A 206 7.83 -1.11 12.54
C ASP A 206 7.09 -0.32 11.44
N PRO A 207 5.73 -0.31 11.42
CA PRO A 207 4.96 0.43 10.44
C PRO A 207 5.23 1.94 10.43
N ALA A 208 5.53 2.55 11.58
CA ALA A 208 5.88 3.96 11.66
C ALA A 208 7.19 4.26 10.91
N LYS A 209 8.19 3.37 11.06
CA LYS A 209 9.45 3.51 10.31
C LYS A 209 9.25 3.30 8.82
N VAL A 210 8.47 2.30 8.43
CA VAL A 210 8.16 2.03 7.02
C VAL A 210 7.45 3.23 6.38
N ALA A 211 6.46 3.79 7.05
CA ALA A 211 5.75 4.99 6.60
C ALA A 211 6.68 6.20 6.47
N GLN A 212 7.58 6.41 7.44
CA GLN A 212 8.57 7.50 7.40
C GLN A 212 9.53 7.34 6.22
N ASP A 213 10.06 6.13 5.97
CA ASP A 213 10.95 5.86 4.83
C ASP A 213 10.25 6.20 3.48
N GLY A 214 8.96 5.83 3.35
CA GLY A 214 8.14 6.15 2.18
C GLY A 214 7.88 7.65 2.04
N TRP A 215 7.51 8.30 3.13
CA TRP A 215 7.27 9.73 3.18
C TRP A 215 8.51 10.54 2.76
N ASP A 216 9.66 10.23 3.37
CA ASP A 216 10.91 10.92 3.07
C ASP A 216 11.33 10.73 1.60
N ALA A 217 11.12 9.52 1.06
CA ALA A 217 11.39 9.25 -0.34
C ALA A 217 10.48 10.06 -1.28
N LEU A 218 9.17 10.13 -0.96
CA LEU A 218 8.20 10.93 -1.71
C LEU A 218 8.55 12.42 -1.67
N MET A 219 8.87 12.96 -0.50
CA MET A 219 9.23 14.37 -0.33
C MET A 219 10.55 14.71 -1.03
N ALA A 220 11.47 13.74 -1.14
CA ALA A 220 12.72 13.87 -1.87
C ALA A 220 12.59 13.62 -3.39
N GLY A 221 11.39 13.34 -3.92
CA GLY A 221 11.17 13.08 -5.35
C GLY A 221 11.76 11.76 -5.85
N LYS A 222 11.99 10.77 -4.97
CA LYS A 222 12.54 9.47 -5.37
C LYS A 222 11.47 8.61 -6.04
N ALA A 223 11.85 7.91 -7.12
CA ALA A 223 10.96 7.01 -7.83
C ALA A 223 10.52 5.81 -6.97
N SER A 224 11.41 5.28 -6.13
CA SER A 224 11.09 4.13 -5.28
C SER A 224 11.95 4.09 -4.01
N VAL A 225 11.46 3.37 -3.01
CA VAL A 225 12.21 3.05 -1.80
C VAL A 225 11.84 1.66 -1.30
N VAL A 226 12.85 0.84 -1.04
CA VAL A 226 12.69 -0.37 -0.24
C VAL A 226 12.98 0.00 1.21
N SER A 227 12.00 -0.20 2.10
CA SER A 227 12.18 0.07 3.53
C SER A 227 13.02 -1.03 4.17
N GLY A 228 14.00 -0.63 4.97
CA GLY A 228 14.90 -1.55 5.66
C GLY A 228 16.06 -2.08 4.80
N TRP A 229 17.27 -2.10 5.38
CA TRP A 229 18.48 -2.50 4.64
C TRP A 229 18.49 -4.00 4.28
N LYS A 230 17.91 -4.86 5.14
CA LYS A 230 17.80 -6.31 4.87
C LYS A 230 16.88 -6.56 3.68
N ASN A 231 15.75 -5.90 3.64
CA ASN A 231 14.78 -5.98 2.54
C ASN A 231 15.40 -5.50 1.23
N LYS A 232 16.19 -4.42 1.28
CA LYS A 232 16.92 -3.91 0.12
C LYS A 232 17.95 -4.93 -0.42
N LEU A 233 18.68 -5.61 0.47
CA LEU A 233 19.60 -6.67 0.07
C LEU A 233 18.82 -7.84 -0.56
N GLN A 234 17.75 -8.29 0.10
CA GLN A 234 16.91 -9.40 -0.38
C GLN A 234 16.31 -9.11 -1.78
N SER A 235 15.72 -7.92 -1.98
CA SER A 235 15.16 -7.54 -3.28
C SER A 235 16.22 -7.47 -4.38
N THR A 236 17.44 -7.01 -4.05
CA THR A 236 18.56 -6.99 -5.00
C THR A 236 18.99 -8.40 -5.39
N LEU A 237 19.12 -9.32 -4.43
CA LEU A 237 19.45 -10.71 -4.68
C LEU A 237 18.36 -11.46 -5.47
N ALA A 238 17.09 -11.14 -5.22
CA ALA A 238 15.97 -11.74 -5.95
C ALA A 238 16.08 -11.55 -7.47
N ASN A 239 16.60 -10.41 -7.93
CA ASN A 239 16.76 -10.13 -9.37
C ASN A 239 17.75 -11.05 -10.11
N VAL A 240 18.63 -11.73 -9.37
CA VAL A 240 19.67 -12.63 -9.95
C VAL A 240 19.48 -14.08 -9.53
N THR A 241 18.49 -14.37 -8.70
CA THR A 241 18.20 -15.73 -8.21
C THR A 241 17.12 -16.38 -9.10
N PRO A 242 17.30 -17.64 -9.53
CA PRO A 242 16.28 -18.34 -10.31
C PRO A 242 14.93 -18.44 -9.58
N ASN A 243 13.83 -18.25 -10.29
CA ASN A 243 12.48 -18.27 -9.74
C ASN A 243 12.15 -19.53 -8.94
N ALA A 244 12.64 -20.70 -9.37
CA ALA A 244 12.40 -21.97 -8.65
C ALA A 244 13.03 -21.95 -7.24
N VAL A 245 14.20 -21.33 -7.09
CA VAL A 245 14.87 -21.19 -5.80
C VAL A 245 14.11 -20.20 -4.92
N LEU A 246 13.69 -19.07 -5.48
CA LEU A 246 12.89 -18.07 -4.75
C LEU A 246 11.54 -18.64 -4.29
N ALA A 247 10.87 -19.41 -5.15
CA ALA A 247 9.60 -20.05 -4.81
C ALA A 247 9.74 -21.04 -3.65
N GLU A 248 10.84 -21.82 -3.64
CA GLU A 248 11.12 -22.76 -2.56
C GLU A 248 11.50 -22.04 -1.25
N GLN A 249 12.27 -20.97 -1.32
CA GLN A 249 12.57 -20.13 -0.15
C GLN A 249 11.28 -19.51 0.41
N HIS A 250 10.38 -19.03 -0.47
CA HIS A 250 9.09 -18.49 -0.05
C HIS A 250 8.19 -19.55 0.57
N ARG A 251 8.18 -20.78 0.00
CA ARG A 251 7.48 -21.91 0.59
C ARG A 251 7.85 -22.11 2.06
N ASN A 252 9.15 -22.16 2.36
CA ASN A 252 9.64 -22.44 3.71
C ASN A 252 9.19 -21.42 4.76
N MET A 253 8.85 -20.18 4.35
CA MET A 253 8.41 -19.15 5.28
C MET A 253 6.90 -18.89 5.28
N ALA A 254 6.18 -19.33 4.23
CA ALA A 254 4.76 -19.00 4.04
C ALA A 254 3.84 -20.23 4.01
N GLU A 255 4.39 -21.46 4.10
CA GLU A 255 3.57 -22.67 4.17
C GLU A 255 2.80 -22.71 5.50
N PRO A 256 1.48 -22.96 5.49
CA PRO A 256 0.68 -23.09 6.71
C PRO A 256 1.26 -24.13 7.67
N GLY A 257 1.21 -23.84 8.97
CA GLY A 257 1.76 -24.71 10.01
C GLY A 257 3.27 -24.61 10.21
N THR A 258 3.94 -23.60 9.61
CA THR A 258 5.39 -23.35 9.79
C THR A 258 5.72 -22.34 10.87
N ALA A 259 4.71 -21.80 11.57
CA ALA A 259 4.92 -20.89 12.69
C ALA A 259 5.90 -21.48 13.72
N LYS A 260 6.83 -20.66 14.18
CA LYS A 260 7.77 -21.04 15.23
C LYS A 260 7.24 -20.61 16.58
N ASP A 261 7.33 -21.52 17.57
CA ASP A 261 6.99 -21.28 18.98
C ASP A 261 7.89 -20.20 19.61
#